data_f85d33cb126a031192dd88bc389db1dc
#
_entry.id   f85d33cb126a031192dd88bc389db1dc
#
_cell.length_a   1.000
_cell.length_b   1.000
_cell.length_c   1.000
_cell.angle_alpha   90.00
_cell.angle_beta   90.00
_cell.angle_gamma   90.00
#
_symmetry.space_group_name_H-M   'P 1'
#
loop_
_entity.id
_entity.type
_entity.pdbx_description
1 polymer ?
#
loop_
_entity_poly.entity_id
_entity_poly.type
_entity_poly.pdbx_seq_one_letter_code
_entity_poly.pdbx_strand_id
1 'polypeptide(L)'
;MSPVWSRARKGLLKRPWARLLLSPLAHDLQPQRWIFLVGCYSSGTTLLRDLLGRHPDIDALPSEGVRLTDALPRPEDVGWHRMWCRCVDDVRLSADPSQAARAARIRRHWSLALPAGSSNVLEKSIVNTARLPFLRAHFAPAYIIHLVRDGYAV
;
A
#
# COMPACT_ATOMS: atom_id res chain seq x y z
N MET A 1 13.32 9.35 -14.67
CA MET A 1 14.14 9.18 -13.44
C MET A 1 14.92 7.88 -13.53
N SER A 2 16.24 7.86 -13.20
CA SER A 2 17.06 6.65 -13.34
C SER A 2 16.64 5.55 -12.34
N PRO A 3 16.75 4.27 -12.72
CA PRO A 3 16.35 3.13 -11.88
C PRO A 3 17.13 3.01 -10.55
N VAL A 4 18.31 3.63 -10.45
CA VAL A 4 19.16 3.61 -9.25
C VAL A 4 18.56 4.46 -8.12
N TRP A 5 18.03 5.64 -8.43
CA TRP A 5 17.38 6.51 -7.44
C TRP A 5 16.13 5.89 -6.85
N SER A 6 15.39 5.08 -7.61
CA SER A 6 14.20 4.39 -7.12
C SER A 6 14.53 3.31 -6.08
N ARG A 7 15.65 2.58 -6.23
CA ARG A 7 16.08 1.53 -5.27
C ARG A 7 16.58 2.11 -3.95
N ALA A 8 17.41 3.15 -3.99
CA ALA A 8 17.91 3.82 -2.78
C ALA A 8 16.77 4.42 -1.95
N ARG A 9 15.82 5.10 -2.61
CA ARG A 9 14.62 5.67 -1.98
C ARG A 9 13.74 4.60 -1.33
N LYS A 10 13.58 3.43 -1.97
CA LYS A 10 12.85 2.26 -1.43
C LYS A 10 13.40 1.80 -0.08
N GLY A 11 14.72 1.67 0.04
CA GLY A 11 15.36 1.22 1.28
C GLY A 11 15.24 2.24 2.39
N LEU A 12 15.37 3.52 2.06
CA LEU A 12 15.33 4.63 2.99
C LEU A 12 13.94 4.79 3.64
N LEU A 13 12.88 4.81 2.84
CA LEU A 13 11.50 5.04 3.32
C LEU A 13 10.94 3.89 4.19
N LYS A 14 11.56 2.71 4.17
CA LYS A 14 11.22 1.63 5.09
C LYS A 14 11.72 1.88 6.52
N ARG A 15 12.64 2.82 6.71
CA ARG A 15 13.22 3.13 8.03
C ARG A 15 12.40 4.23 8.72
N PRO A 16 11.98 4.04 9.98
CA PRO A 16 11.14 5.00 10.70
C PRO A 16 11.77 6.40 10.80
N TRP A 17 13.08 6.49 11.06
CA TRP A 17 13.79 7.75 11.18
C TRP A 17 13.80 8.56 9.87
N ALA A 18 13.87 7.89 8.72
CA ALA A 18 13.87 8.58 7.43
C ALA A 18 12.50 9.22 7.12
N ARG A 19 11.42 8.57 7.52
CA ARG A 19 10.07 9.15 7.42
C ARG A 19 9.91 10.36 8.32
N LEU A 20 10.49 10.31 9.51
CA LEU A 20 10.48 11.44 10.45
C LEU A 20 11.23 12.65 9.86
N LEU A 21 12.42 12.45 9.34
CA LEU A 21 13.23 13.51 8.71
C LEU A 21 12.57 14.09 7.45
N LEU A 22 11.85 13.26 6.69
CA LEU A 22 11.16 13.68 5.46
C LEU A 22 9.73 14.17 5.72
N SER A 23 9.25 14.11 6.96
CA SER A 23 7.88 14.50 7.31
C SER A 23 7.47 15.92 6.88
N PRO A 24 8.37 16.95 6.85
CA PRO A 24 8.02 18.27 6.34
C PRO A 24 7.67 18.28 4.84
N LEU A 25 8.16 17.31 4.08
CA LEU A 25 7.88 17.16 2.64
C LEU A 25 6.62 16.34 2.38
N ALA A 26 6.06 15.71 3.40
CA ALA A 26 4.88 14.86 3.29
C ALA A 26 3.62 15.74 3.18
N HIS A 27 2.79 15.45 2.18
CA HIS A 27 1.49 16.08 1.99
C HIS A 27 0.37 15.03 1.99
N ASP A 28 -0.86 15.45 2.18
CA ASP A 28 -2.01 14.55 2.09
C ASP A 28 -2.26 14.22 0.62
N LEU A 29 -1.79 13.05 0.20
CA LEU A 29 -1.88 12.58 -1.18
C LEU A 29 -3.34 12.32 -1.56
N GLN A 30 -3.83 13.03 -2.56
CA GLN A 30 -5.20 12.94 -3.07
C GLN A 30 -5.18 12.71 -4.59
N PRO A 31 -4.91 11.50 -5.05
CA PRO A 31 -4.91 11.19 -6.47
C PRO A 31 -6.35 11.18 -7.02
N GLN A 32 -6.49 11.24 -8.33
CA GLN A 32 -7.79 11.07 -8.99
C GLN A 32 -8.34 9.65 -8.79
N ARG A 33 -7.45 8.65 -8.68
CA ARG A 33 -7.83 7.25 -8.49
C ARG A 33 -6.83 6.52 -7.60
N TRP A 34 -7.36 5.80 -6.65
CA TRP A 34 -6.63 4.78 -5.91
C TRP A 34 -6.89 3.41 -6.52
N ILE A 35 -5.85 2.65 -6.82
CA ILE A 35 -5.94 1.29 -7.33
C ILE A 35 -5.28 0.37 -6.30
N PHE A 36 -6.07 -0.50 -5.69
CA PHE A 36 -5.60 -1.47 -4.71
C PHE A 36 -5.58 -2.86 -5.32
N LEU A 37 -4.39 -3.42 -5.48
CA LEU A 37 -4.20 -4.78 -5.95
C LEU A 37 -4.06 -5.71 -4.75
N VAL A 38 -5.03 -6.58 -4.59
CA VAL A 38 -5.15 -7.55 -3.49
C VAL A 38 -5.20 -8.99 -4.02
N GLY A 39 -5.02 -9.95 -3.14
CA GLY A 39 -5.05 -11.39 -3.49
C GLY A 39 -4.31 -12.22 -2.46
N CYS A 40 -4.14 -13.50 -2.74
CA CYS A 40 -3.37 -14.41 -1.89
C CYS A 40 -1.86 -14.32 -2.15
N TYR A 41 -1.08 -14.84 -1.21
CA TYR A 41 0.35 -15.05 -1.42
C TYR A 41 0.58 -15.95 -2.65
N SER A 42 1.67 -15.69 -3.36
CA SER A 42 2.06 -16.45 -4.57
C SER A 42 1.08 -16.41 -5.75
N SER A 43 0.03 -15.57 -5.71
CA SER A 43 -0.95 -15.43 -6.81
C SER A 43 -0.44 -14.64 -8.02
N GLY A 44 0.75 -14.06 -7.97
CA GLY A 44 1.29 -13.23 -9.07
C GLY A 44 1.01 -11.73 -8.93
N THR A 45 0.52 -11.27 -7.77
CA THR A 45 0.22 -9.84 -7.53
C THR A 45 1.42 -8.92 -7.75
N THR A 46 2.64 -9.38 -7.48
CA THR A 46 3.86 -8.60 -7.74
C THR A 46 4.09 -8.41 -9.23
N LEU A 47 3.93 -9.48 -10.04
CA LEU A 47 4.03 -9.40 -11.49
C LEU A 47 3.00 -8.43 -12.08
N LEU A 48 1.75 -8.56 -11.64
CA LEU A 48 0.67 -7.68 -12.12
C LEU A 48 0.92 -6.22 -11.73
N ARG A 49 1.39 -5.96 -10.49
CA ARG A 49 1.80 -4.60 -10.08
C ARG A 49 2.89 -4.05 -11.01
N ASP A 50 3.89 -4.86 -11.33
CA ASP A 50 5.04 -4.42 -12.15
C ASP A 50 4.63 -4.17 -13.61
N LEU A 51 3.66 -4.92 -14.11
CA LEU A 51 3.06 -4.69 -15.43
C LEU A 51 2.25 -3.41 -15.46
N LEU A 52 1.31 -3.23 -14.53
CA LEU A 52 0.47 -2.03 -14.43
C LEU A 52 1.30 -0.77 -14.18
N GLY A 53 2.35 -0.86 -13.35
CA GLY A 53 3.25 0.25 -13.06
C GLY A 53 4.18 0.65 -14.22
N ARG A 54 4.10 -0.02 -15.39
CA ARG A 54 4.74 0.43 -16.64
C ARG A 54 3.87 1.37 -17.44
N HIS A 55 2.58 1.44 -17.12
CA HIS A 55 1.69 2.38 -17.77
C HIS A 55 2.05 3.81 -17.38
N PRO A 56 2.15 4.76 -18.34
CA PRO A 56 2.62 6.12 -18.08
C PRO A 56 1.73 6.88 -17.09
N ASP A 57 0.45 6.56 -17.02
CA ASP A 57 -0.51 7.23 -16.14
C ASP A 57 -0.68 6.54 -14.77
N ILE A 58 0.08 5.50 -14.46
CA ILE A 58 -0.01 4.78 -13.19
C ILE A 58 1.30 4.88 -12.41
N ASP A 59 1.22 5.50 -11.25
CA ASP A 59 2.31 5.56 -10.29
C ASP A 59 2.18 4.45 -9.25
N ALA A 60 2.93 3.38 -9.42
CA ALA A 60 2.94 2.28 -8.47
C ALA A 60 3.83 2.60 -7.25
N LEU A 61 3.34 2.35 -6.05
CA LEU A 61 4.18 2.39 -4.86
C LEU A 61 5.39 1.46 -5.01
N PRO A 62 6.59 1.89 -4.63
CA PRO A 62 7.83 1.14 -4.89
C PRO A 62 7.94 -0.15 -4.07
N SER A 63 7.07 -0.33 -3.07
CA SER A 63 6.98 -1.51 -2.20
C SER A 63 5.52 -1.71 -1.82
N GLU A 64 5.23 -2.76 -1.05
CA GLU A 64 3.92 -2.89 -0.39
C GLU A 64 3.67 -1.68 0.50
N GLY A 65 2.51 -1.06 0.36
CA GLY A 65 2.15 0.15 1.10
C GLY A 65 2.21 -0.03 2.61
N VAL A 66 1.91 -1.22 3.11
CA VAL A 66 2.05 -1.59 4.53
C VAL A 66 3.49 -1.46 5.06
N ARG A 67 4.50 -1.53 4.18
CA ARG A 67 5.91 -1.37 4.55
C ARG A 67 6.40 0.08 4.50
N LEU A 68 5.59 0.97 3.94
CA LEU A 68 5.90 2.39 3.77
C LEU A 68 5.23 3.26 4.83
N THR A 69 4.47 2.67 5.74
CA THR A 69 3.79 3.35 6.84
C THR A 69 3.82 2.50 8.11
N ASP A 70 3.70 3.12 9.24
CA ASP A 70 3.49 2.49 10.54
C ASP A 70 2.01 2.48 10.96
N ALA A 71 1.15 3.08 10.15
CA ALA A 71 -0.28 3.20 10.43
C ALA A 71 -1.11 2.01 9.93
N LEU A 72 -0.48 1.06 9.21
CA LEU A 72 -1.10 -0.19 8.76
C LEU A 72 -0.51 -1.37 9.52
N PRO A 73 -1.28 -2.03 10.40
CA PRO A 73 -0.80 -3.20 11.13
C PRO A 73 -0.45 -4.35 10.15
N ARG A 74 0.58 -5.11 10.47
CA ARG A 74 1.07 -6.23 9.67
C ARG A 74 1.00 -7.53 10.48
N PRO A 75 0.90 -8.69 9.83
CA PRO A 75 0.99 -9.96 10.52
C PRO A 75 2.26 -10.11 11.39
N GLU A 76 3.38 -9.57 10.92
CA GLU A 76 4.65 -9.61 11.63
C GLU A 76 4.61 -8.81 12.97
N ASP A 77 3.78 -7.79 13.05
CA ASP A 77 3.65 -6.96 14.27
C ASP A 77 2.96 -7.75 15.41
N VAL A 78 2.26 -8.83 15.06
CA VAL A 78 1.57 -9.74 16.01
C VAL A 78 2.15 -11.16 16.01
N GLY A 79 3.37 -11.33 15.52
CA GLY A 79 4.12 -12.58 15.58
C GLY A 79 3.81 -13.59 14.48
N TRP A 80 3.07 -13.21 13.42
CA TRP A 80 2.74 -14.09 12.31
C TRP A 80 3.47 -13.68 11.03
N HIS A 81 4.17 -14.61 10.41
CA HIS A 81 4.97 -14.31 9.22
C HIS A 81 4.15 -14.25 7.93
N ARG A 82 3.28 -15.22 7.68
CA ARG A 82 2.43 -15.30 6.46
C ARG A 82 0.99 -15.73 6.72
N MET A 83 0.69 -16.28 7.86
CA MET A 83 -0.62 -16.85 8.17
C MET A 83 -1.59 -15.78 8.65
N TRP A 84 -1.86 -14.80 7.79
CA TRP A 84 -2.79 -13.71 8.11
C TRP A 84 -4.20 -14.19 8.51
N CYS A 85 -4.61 -15.40 8.10
CA CYS A 85 -5.89 -15.99 8.50
C CYS A 85 -6.03 -16.17 10.02
N ARG A 86 -4.92 -16.32 10.76
CA ARG A 86 -4.92 -16.39 12.22
C ARG A 86 -4.83 -15.04 12.91
N CYS A 87 -4.42 -14.01 12.21
CA CYS A 87 -4.29 -12.65 12.72
C CYS A 87 -5.18 -11.64 11.97
N VAL A 88 -6.21 -12.14 11.27
CA VAL A 88 -7.06 -11.29 10.42
C VAL A 88 -7.73 -10.17 11.21
N ASP A 89 -8.15 -10.45 12.45
CA ASP A 89 -8.80 -9.46 13.30
C ASP A 89 -7.81 -8.40 13.81
N ASP A 90 -6.55 -8.78 14.06
CA ASP A 90 -5.48 -7.86 14.45
C ASP A 90 -5.08 -6.90 13.32
N VAL A 91 -5.18 -7.35 12.07
CA VAL A 91 -4.79 -6.54 10.91
C VAL A 91 -5.96 -5.87 10.22
N ARG A 92 -7.20 -6.20 10.58
CA ARG A 92 -8.42 -5.61 10.01
C ARG A 92 -8.54 -4.14 10.40
N LEU A 93 -9.08 -3.33 9.49
CA LEU A 93 -9.47 -1.95 9.75
C LEU A 93 -10.89 -1.74 9.23
N SER A 94 -11.67 -0.98 9.98
CA SER A 94 -13.06 -0.70 9.66
C SER A 94 -13.24 0.56 8.82
N ALA A 95 -14.44 0.73 8.27
CA ALA A 95 -14.86 1.95 7.58
C ALA A 95 -15.22 3.11 8.53
N ASP A 96 -14.99 2.94 9.82
CA ASP A 96 -15.38 3.91 10.85
C ASP A 96 -14.73 5.28 10.61
N PRO A 97 -15.48 6.39 10.69
CA PRO A 97 -14.94 7.75 10.53
C PRO A 97 -13.80 8.10 11.48
N SER A 98 -13.71 7.47 12.65
CA SER A 98 -12.58 7.66 13.59
C SER A 98 -11.22 7.25 12.99
N GLN A 99 -11.23 6.44 11.94
CA GLN A 99 -10.01 6.03 11.21
C GLN A 99 -9.49 7.09 10.23
N ALA A 100 -10.16 8.22 10.06
CA ALA A 100 -9.78 9.27 9.10
C ALA A 100 -8.37 9.82 9.35
N ALA A 101 -7.98 10.05 10.60
CA ALA A 101 -6.65 10.51 10.96
C ALA A 101 -5.56 9.48 10.59
N ARG A 102 -5.86 8.19 10.78
CA ARG A 102 -4.99 7.08 10.34
C ARG A 102 -4.81 7.08 8.83
N ALA A 103 -5.89 7.21 8.09
CA ALA A 103 -5.86 7.25 6.63
C ALA A 103 -5.05 8.45 6.11
N ALA A 104 -5.23 9.63 6.68
CA ALA A 104 -4.43 10.81 6.36
C ALA A 104 -2.93 10.59 6.62
N ARG A 105 -2.58 9.93 7.73
CA ARG A 105 -1.18 9.56 8.03
C ARG A 105 -0.63 8.59 6.97
N ILE A 106 -1.40 7.60 6.53
CA ILE A 106 -0.99 6.67 5.48
C ILE A 106 -0.72 7.44 4.18
N ARG A 107 -1.64 8.30 3.74
CA ARG A 107 -1.50 9.08 2.51
C ARG A 107 -0.26 10.00 2.54
N ARG A 108 0.01 10.64 3.69
CA ARG A 108 1.24 11.42 3.90
C ARG A 108 2.50 10.58 3.76
N HIS A 109 2.55 9.40 4.37
CA HIS A 109 3.71 8.52 4.23
C HIS A 109 3.90 8.04 2.80
N TRP A 110 2.82 7.74 2.08
CA TRP A 110 2.90 7.28 0.69
C TRP A 110 3.29 8.41 -0.27
N SER A 111 2.94 9.66 0.02
CA SER A 111 3.35 10.81 -0.80
C SER A 111 4.85 10.96 -0.91
N LEU A 112 5.60 10.56 0.13
CA LEU A 112 7.06 10.55 0.11
C LEU A 112 7.67 9.57 -0.89
N ALA A 113 6.90 8.58 -1.33
CA ALA A 113 7.37 7.50 -2.21
C ALA A 113 6.99 7.70 -3.68
N LEU A 114 6.16 8.69 -3.98
CA LEU A 114 5.58 8.94 -5.29
C LEU A 114 6.04 10.28 -5.89
N PRO A 115 5.94 10.46 -7.21
CA PRO A 115 6.09 11.77 -7.82
C PRO A 115 5.04 12.76 -7.33
N ALA A 116 5.37 14.04 -7.31
CA ALA A 116 4.38 15.08 -7.08
C ALA A 116 3.35 15.09 -8.22
N GLY A 117 2.06 15.18 -7.88
CA GLY A 117 0.98 15.19 -8.87
C GLY A 117 0.56 13.84 -9.41
N SER A 118 0.95 12.74 -8.75
CA SER A 118 0.47 11.39 -9.10
C SER A 118 -1.06 11.34 -9.18
N SER A 119 -1.59 11.02 -10.37
CA SER A 119 -3.04 10.99 -10.64
C SER A 119 -3.67 9.63 -10.37
N ASN A 120 -3.01 8.55 -10.74
CA ASN A 120 -3.49 7.20 -10.49
C ASN A 120 -2.44 6.44 -9.67
N VAL A 121 -2.76 6.16 -8.43
CA VAL A 121 -1.83 5.51 -7.50
C VAL A 121 -2.16 4.05 -7.33
N LEU A 122 -1.20 3.19 -7.67
CA LEU A 122 -1.30 1.75 -7.50
C LEU A 122 -0.59 1.31 -6.21
N GLU A 123 -1.35 0.71 -5.33
CA GLU A 123 -0.86 0.06 -4.12
C GLU A 123 -1.08 -1.46 -4.19
N LYS A 124 -0.06 -2.23 -3.83
CA LYS A 124 -0.16 -3.69 -3.71
C LYS A 124 0.31 -4.12 -2.32
N SER A 125 -0.63 -4.57 -1.50
CA SER A 125 -0.36 -5.28 -0.26
C SER A 125 -1.40 -6.39 -0.08
N ILE A 126 -0.93 -7.62 0.06
CA ILE A 126 -1.79 -8.80 0.22
C ILE A 126 -2.70 -8.64 1.45
N VAL A 127 -2.17 -8.12 2.54
CA VAL A 127 -2.90 -7.91 3.81
C VAL A 127 -4.09 -6.97 3.65
N ASN A 128 -4.09 -6.13 2.63
CA ASN A 128 -5.20 -5.23 2.33
C ASN A 128 -6.50 -5.95 1.93
N THR A 129 -6.42 -7.24 1.60
CA THR A 129 -7.62 -8.09 1.44
C THR A 129 -8.51 -8.07 2.70
N ALA A 130 -7.92 -7.96 3.89
CA ALA A 130 -8.66 -7.87 5.15
C ALA A 130 -9.21 -6.46 5.47
N ARG A 131 -8.93 -5.45 4.63
CA ARG A 131 -9.20 -4.02 4.90
C ARG A 131 -10.02 -3.32 3.83
N LEU A 132 -10.66 -4.06 2.95
CA LEU A 132 -11.42 -3.46 1.84
C LEU A 132 -12.44 -2.40 2.28
N PRO A 133 -13.21 -2.59 3.37
CA PRO A 133 -14.11 -1.55 3.88
C PRO A 133 -13.39 -0.24 4.24
N PHE A 134 -12.26 -0.34 4.94
CA PHE A 134 -11.41 0.81 5.29
C PHE A 134 -10.89 1.54 4.05
N LEU A 135 -10.36 0.79 3.08
CA LEU A 135 -9.82 1.37 1.86
C LEU A 135 -10.89 2.10 1.05
N ARG A 136 -12.07 1.51 0.92
CA ARG A 136 -13.19 2.14 0.21
C ARG A 136 -13.70 3.40 0.89
N ALA A 137 -13.74 3.43 2.22
CA ALA A 137 -14.25 4.56 2.98
C ALA A 137 -13.27 5.75 3.01
N HIS A 138 -11.96 5.49 3.04
CA HIS A 138 -10.97 6.52 3.32
C HIS A 138 -10.03 6.86 2.17
N PHE A 139 -10.13 6.17 1.04
CA PHE A 139 -9.30 6.36 -0.17
C PHE A 139 -10.19 6.46 -1.42
N ALA A 140 -11.21 7.31 -1.37
CA ALA A 140 -12.11 7.50 -2.51
C ALA A 140 -11.50 8.41 -3.57
N PRO A 141 -11.74 8.11 -4.86
CA PRO A 141 -12.35 6.89 -5.41
C PRO A 141 -11.39 5.71 -5.42
N ALA A 142 -11.81 4.58 -4.83
CA ALA A 142 -11.01 3.37 -4.70
C ALA A 142 -11.47 2.28 -5.67
N TYR A 143 -10.53 1.79 -6.48
CA TYR A 143 -10.69 0.65 -7.38
C TYR A 143 -9.95 -0.55 -6.82
N ILE A 144 -10.63 -1.68 -6.70
CA ILE A 144 -10.07 -2.92 -6.15
C ILE A 144 -9.87 -3.92 -7.29
N ILE A 145 -8.63 -4.36 -7.47
CA ILE A 145 -8.29 -5.49 -8.35
C ILE A 145 -7.98 -6.68 -7.46
N HIS A 146 -8.85 -7.68 -7.48
CA HIS A 146 -8.64 -8.91 -6.74
C HIS A 146 -8.09 -9.99 -7.68
N LEU A 147 -6.80 -10.34 -7.49
CA LEU A 147 -6.17 -11.39 -8.26
C LEU A 147 -6.38 -12.75 -7.57
N VAL A 148 -7.08 -13.62 -8.27
CA VAL A 148 -7.33 -15.00 -7.85
C VAL A 148 -6.52 -15.94 -8.72
N ARG A 149 -5.89 -16.92 -8.11
CA ARG A 149 -5.18 -17.99 -8.78
C ARG A 149 -5.72 -19.34 -8.30
N ASP A 150 -5.67 -20.34 -9.15
CA ASP A 150 -6.00 -21.73 -8.79
C ASP A 150 -5.15 -22.16 -7.58
N GLY A 151 -5.84 -22.66 -6.55
CA GLY A 151 -5.21 -23.11 -5.30
C GLY A 151 -4.23 -24.28 -5.47
N TYR A 152 -4.38 -25.09 -6.53
CA TYR A 152 -3.45 -26.18 -6.86
C TYR A 152 -2.17 -25.68 -7.55
N ALA A 153 -2.15 -24.43 -8.02
CA ALA A 153 -1.02 -23.84 -8.72
C ALA A 153 -0.21 -22.83 -7.86
N VAL A 154 -0.50 -22.80 -6.55
CA VAL A 154 0.14 -21.87 -5.59
C VAL A 154 1.17 -22.59 -4.74
#